data_d25a54fabd53ea6a74157da0f971ae09
#
_entry.id   d25a54fabd53ea6a74157da0f971ae09
#
_cell.length_a   1.000
_cell.length_b   1.000
_cell.length_c   1.000
_cell.angle_alpha   90.00
_cell.angle_beta   90.00
_cell.angle_gamma   90.00
#
_symmetry.space_group_name_H-M   'P 1'
#
loop_
_entity.id
_entity.type
_entity.pdbx_description
1 polymer ?
#
loop_
_entity_poly.entity_id
_entity_poly.type
_entity_poly.pdbx_seq_one_letter_code
_entity_poly.pdbx_strand_id
1 'polypeptide(L)'
;MNAVRAARARDEDSPLMTALRAWRLDIARSDGVPAYVVAPDSLLIDIADQRPTTIPALRRVKGMGPSRLSRYGEEVLELTRQDR
;
A
#
# COMPACT_ATOMS: atom_id res chain seq x y z
N MET A 1 23.92 -6.86 -12.37
CA MET A 1 22.77 -6.51 -11.51
C MET A 1 22.57 -5.00 -11.51
N ASN A 2 21.35 -4.57 -11.48
CA ASN A 2 21.10 -3.14 -11.50
C ASN A 2 20.55 -2.65 -10.16
N ALA A 3 20.85 -1.40 -9.85
CA ALA A 3 20.48 -0.77 -8.59
C ALA A 3 18.96 -0.64 -8.41
N VAL A 4 18.26 -0.43 -9.50
CA VAL A 4 16.80 -0.29 -9.48
C VAL A 4 16.14 -1.56 -8.95
N ARG A 5 16.61 -2.70 -9.44
CA ARG A 5 16.06 -3.98 -9.01
C ARG A 5 16.35 -4.25 -7.53
N ALA A 6 17.57 -3.93 -7.09
CA ALA A 6 17.95 -4.12 -5.70
C ALA A 6 17.11 -3.21 -4.77
N ALA A 7 16.91 -1.95 -5.18
CA ALA A 7 16.11 -1.01 -4.41
C ALA A 7 14.66 -1.50 -4.30
N ARG A 8 14.13 -2.03 -5.40
CA ARG A 8 12.76 -2.54 -5.42
C ARG A 8 12.58 -3.73 -4.49
N ALA A 9 13.56 -4.63 -4.46
CA ALA A 9 13.53 -5.78 -3.56
C ALA A 9 13.53 -5.32 -2.10
N ARG A 10 14.32 -4.29 -1.77
CA ARG A 10 14.33 -3.73 -0.42
C ARG A 10 12.99 -3.12 -0.05
N ASP A 11 12.34 -2.42 -1.00
CA ASP A 11 11.02 -1.83 -0.76
C ASP A 11 9.98 -2.91 -0.48
N GLU A 12 10.05 -4.03 -1.21
CA GLU A 12 9.12 -5.13 -1.00
C GLU A 12 9.31 -5.83 0.34
N ASP A 13 10.52 -5.74 0.91
CA ASP A 13 10.84 -6.34 2.19
C ASP A 13 10.77 -5.34 3.35
N SER A 14 10.37 -4.09 3.08
CA SER A 14 10.33 -3.06 4.10
C SER A 14 9.27 -3.34 5.16
N PRO A 15 9.44 -2.79 6.37
CA PRO A 15 8.39 -2.88 7.40
C PRO A 15 7.06 -2.34 6.93
N LEU A 16 7.06 -1.26 6.16
CA LEU A 16 5.82 -0.70 5.63
C LEU A 16 5.15 -1.66 4.66
N MET A 17 5.91 -2.28 3.78
CA MET A 17 5.36 -3.25 2.84
C MET A 17 4.78 -4.46 3.58
N THR A 18 5.46 -4.94 4.62
CA THR A 18 4.96 -6.01 5.46
C THR A 18 3.64 -5.62 6.12
N ALA A 19 3.56 -4.40 6.65
CA ALA A 19 2.34 -3.90 7.29
C ALA A 19 1.19 -3.77 6.29
N LEU A 20 1.48 -3.27 5.09
CA LEU A 20 0.46 -3.15 4.04
C LEU A 20 -0.08 -4.50 3.61
N ARG A 21 0.79 -5.49 3.47
CA ARG A 21 0.34 -6.85 3.12
C ARG A 21 -0.54 -7.46 4.21
N ALA A 22 -0.16 -7.28 5.47
CA ALA A 22 -0.95 -7.78 6.60
C ALA A 22 -2.31 -7.10 6.64
N TRP A 23 -2.33 -5.78 6.47
CA TRP A 23 -3.56 -5.01 6.42
C TRP A 23 -4.48 -5.50 5.28
N ARG A 24 -3.91 -5.66 4.09
CA ARG A 24 -4.67 -6.14 2.92
C ARG A 24 -5.30 -7.51 3.19
N LEU A 25 -4.52 -8.40 3.79
CA LEU A 25 -5.01 -9.74 4.08
C LEU A 25 -6.17 -9.72 5.07
N ASP A 26 -6.08 -8.89 6.10
CA ASP A 26 -7.16 -8.75 7.07
C ASP A 26 -8.44 -8.25 6.43
N ILE A 27 -8.35 -7.24 5.57
CA ILE A 27 -9.51 -6.72 4.85
C ILE A 27 -10.10 -7.79 3.93
N ALA A 28 -9.23 -8.48 3.18
CA ALA A 28 -9.68 -9.51 2.25
C ALA A 28 -10.43 -10.64 2.97
N ARG A 29 -9.93 -11.07 4.11
CA ARG A 29 -10.59 -12.11 4.91
C ARG A 29 -11.92 -11.62 5.46
N SER A 30 -11.95 -10.39 5.96
CA SER A 30 -13.16 -9.80 6.50
C SER A 30 -14.25 -9.67 5.44
N ASP A 31 -13.86 -9.27 4.23
CA ASP A 31 -14.80 -9.04 3.13
C ASP A 31 -15.09 -10.31 2.32
N GLY A 32 -14.34 -11.39 2.56
CA GLY A 32 -14.52 -12.63 1.82
C GLY A 32 -14.14 -12.53 0.36
N VAL A 33 -13.10 -11.75 0.05
CA VAL A 33 -12.65 -11.52 -1.33
C VAL A 33 -11.17 -11.85 -1.45
N PRO A 34 -10.68 -12.09 -2.69
CA PRO A 34 -9.24 -12.24 -2.91
C PRO A 34 -8.49 -10.96 -2.56
N ALA A 35 -7.25 -11.11 -2.15
CA ALA A 35 -6.44 -9.96 -1.73
C ALA A 35 -6.31 -8.88 -2.80
N TYR A 36 -6.17 -9.26 -4.06
CA TYR A 36 -5.99 -8.29 -5.16
C TYR A 36 -7.24 -7.42 -5.37
N VAL A 37 -8.40 -7.86 -4.91
CA VAL A 37 -9.63 -7.05 -5.00
C VAL A 37 -9.54 -5.86 -4.06
N VAL A 38 -8.92 -6.05 -2.89
CA VAL A 38 -8.69 -4.96 -1.95
C VAL A 38 -7.68 -3.99 -2.55
N ALA A 39 -6.52 -4.51 -2.93
CA ALA A 39 -5.46 -3.71 -3.54
C ALA A 39 -4.48 -4.64 -4.25
N PRO A 40 -4.15 -4.37 -5.51
CA PRO A 40 -3.16 -5.18 -6.21
C PRO A 40 -1.75 -4.92 -5.65
N ASP A 41 -0.84 -5.85 -5.87
CA ASP A 41 0.54 -5.71 -5.40
C ASP A 41 1.19 -4.42 -5.87
N SER A 42 0.95 -4.03 -7.12
CA SER A 42 1.53 -2.80 -7.68
C SER A 42 1.13 -1.58 -6.87
N LEU A 43 -0.11 -1.53 -6.38
CA LEU A 43 -0.57 -0.42 -5.56
C LEU A 43 0.16 -0.39 -4.22
N LEU A 44 0.32 -1.53 -3.58
CA LEU A 44 1.03 -1.61 -2.30
C LEU A 44 2.51 -1.19 -2.47
N ILE A 45 3.13 -1.64 -3.55
CA ILE A 45 4.52 -1.30 -3.84
C ILE A 45 4.66 0.21 -4.04
N ASP A 46 3.75 0.82 -4.79
CA ASP A 46 3.79 2.26 -5.04
C ASP A 46 3.55 3.07 -3.77
N ILE A 47 2.64 2.61 -2.91
CA ILE A 47 2.43 3.26 -1.61
C ILE A 47 3.69 3.18 -0.75
N ALA A 48 4.32 2.01 -0.71
CA ALA A 48 5.54 1.82 0.08
C ALA A 48 6.69 2.67 -0.47
N ASP A 49 6.76 2.82 -1.79
CA ASP A 49 7.80 3.62 -2.44
C ASP A 49 7.59 5.11 -2.21
N GLN A 50 6.38 5.59 -2.40
CA GLN A 50 6.07 7.02 -2.33
C GLN A 50 5.81 7.53 -0.93
N ARG A 51 5.39 6.66 -0.02
CA ARG A 51 5.11 6.97 1.39
C ARG A 51 4.22 8.20 1.55
N PRO A 52 3.03 8.21 0.94
CA PRO A 52 2.11 9.34 1.09
C PRO A 52 1.68 9.48 2.56
N THR A 53 1.57 10.71 3.03
CA THR A 53 1.15 10.98 4.42
C THR A 53 -0.10 11.84 4.49
N THR A 54 -0.66 12.23 3.34
CA THR A 54 -1.89 13.03 3.26
C THR A 54 -2.82 12.42 2.24
N ILE A 55 -4.11 12.74 2.36
CA ILE A 55 -5.10 12.27 1.38
C ILE A 55 -4.76 12.73 -0.04
N PRO A 56 -4.43 14.01 -0.28
CA PRO A 56 -4.06 14.43 -1.65
C PRO A 56 -2.86 13.66 -2.21
N ALA A 57 -1.86 13.38 -1.39
CA ALA A 57 -0.69 12.61 -1.83
C ALA A 57 -1.07 11.18 -2.15
N LEU A 58 -1.89 10.55 -1.30
CA LEU A 58 -2.34 9.18 -1.50
C LEU A 58 -3.19 9.07 -2.78
N ARG A 59 -4.04 10.07 -3.03
CA ARG A 59 -4.88 10.07 -4.22
C ARG A 59 -4.07 10.05 -5.51
N ARG A 60 -2.84 10.57 -5.49
CA ARG A 60 -1.96 10.59 -6.66
C ARG A 60 -1.31 9.25 -6.96
N VAL A 61 -1.35 8.32 -6.00
CA VAL A 61 -0.77 7.00 -6.24
C VAL A 61 -1.64 6.26 -7.25
N LYS A 62 -1.01 5.74 -8.29
CA LYS A 62 -1.73 5.02 -9.34
C LYS A 62 -2.44 3.81 -8.75
N GLY A 63 -3.71 3.67 -9.05
CA GLY A 63 -4.53 2.59 -8.51
C GLY A 63 -5.34 2.97 -7.28
N MET A 64 -5.05 4.12 -6.69
CA MET A 64 -5.82 4.63 -5.56
C MET A 64 -6.95 5.52 -6.09
N GLY A 65 -7.95 4.87 -6.67
CA GLY A 65 -9.12 5.59 -7.18
C GLY A 65 -10.03 6.07 -6.06
N PRO A 66 -11.11 6.81 -6.41
CA PRO A 66 -12.00 7.40 -5.40
C PRO A 66 -12.60 6.37 -4.46
N SER A 67 -12.96 5.19 -4.95
CA SER A 67 -13.56 4.15 -4.12
C SER A 67 -12.58 3.62 -3.08
N ARG A 68 -11.37 3.26 -3.51
CA ARG A 68 -10.35 2.78 -2.57
C ARG A 68 -9.95 3.86 -1.60
N LEU A 69 -9.81 5.10 -2.07
CA LEU A 69 -9.45 6.21 -1.21
C LEU A 69 -10.50 6.41 -0.11
N SER A 70 -11.78 6.36 -0.48
CA SER A 70 -12.87 6.52 0.46
C SER A 70 -12.92 5.40 1.49
N ARG A 71 -12.71 4.16 1.05
CA ARG A 71 -12.83 3.00 1.93
C ARG A 71 -11.58 2.77 2.78
N TYR A 72 -10.40 3.00 2.24
CA TYR A 72 -9.15 2.58 2.87
C TYR A 72 -8.16 3.69 3.13
N GLY A 73 -8.42 4.91 2.65
CA GLY A 73 -7.45 5.99 2.69
C GLY A 73 -6.89 6.26 4.07
N GLU A 74 -7.76 6.40 5.07
CA GLU A 74 -7.31 6.72 6.42
C GLU A 74 -6.49 5.59 7.04
N GLU A 75 -6.88 4.34 6.80
CA GLU A 75 -6.14 3.20 7.32
C GLU A 75 -4.75 3.10 6.70
N VAL A 76 -4.67 3.31 5.38
CA VAL A 76 -3.38 3.30 4.69
C VAL A 76 -2.49 4.42 5.19
N LEU A 77 -3.03 5.62 5.37
CA LEU A 77 -2.26 6.75 5.89
C LEU A 77 -1.77 6.49 7.31
N GLU A 78 -2.57 5.82 8.12
CA GLU A 78 -2.14 5.44 9.47
C GLU A 78 -0.89 4.59 9.41
N LEU A 79 -0.85 3.62 8.49
CA LEU A 79 0.30 2.75 8.32
C LEU A 79 1.53 3.52 7.82
N THR A 80 1.34 4.41 6.85
CA THR A 80 2.47 5.18 6.32
C THR A 80 3.02 6.15 7.36
N ARG A 81 2.15 6.74 8.20
CA ARG A 81 2.58 7.64 9.25
C ARG A 81 3.33 6.94 10.37
N GLN A 82 2.97 5.68 10.65
CA GLN A 82 3.66 4.89 11.67
C GLN A 82 5.03 4.41 11.21
N ASP A 83 5.25 4.34 9.92
CA ASP A 83 6.51 3.86 9.35
C ASP A 83 7.53 4.98 9.28
N ARG A 84 8.21 5.23 10.38
CA ARG A 84 9.19 6.30 10.44
C ARG A 84 10.52 5.83 10.97
#